data_d266d44c68f9ec3732e43d4bd749f2a2
#
_entry.id   d266d44c68f9ec3732e43d4bd749f2a2
#
_cell.length_a   1.000
_cell.length_b   1.000
_cell.length_c   1.000
_cell.angle_alpha   90.00
_cell.angle_beta   90.00
_cell.angle_gamma   90.00
#
_symmetry.space_group_name_H-M   'P 1'
#
loop_
_entity.id
_entity.type
_entity.pdbx_description
1 polymer ?
#
loop_
_entity_poly.entity_id
_entity_poly.type
_entity_poly.pdbx_seq_one_letter_code
_entity_poly.pdbx_strand_id
1 'polypeptide(L)'
;MPPLPLAKILDVALPSLAGEARAVVNVLACKNGLLPPAGDVATFLGLRTRHQVARTLRRASLPPLEELAAWTRLFYWVLQSEQTGASLLALARQSRLEPATCYRLVRRLMGQPWSRVRRGGIAGAILRFRTIRGDTGIHELVLQPYLVAVAERETHAAIAVGGGSVGSSFSVRAARTALPGHAEAAGRPRGVLASRLVIAGYPFDVAIAPDGSALLTRLHAAVLERLQLQPLASTGVIRVGVAPTRVILAPSGELAWVTNQFTKDVAVVDLVTRRRVGSIAMEGDPLGAVLSPDLRTLYVTTNLDRLCACALADNGGRIVRSTALPQACTELAVHPGGHRIFVPTWKAGHVLELDARSLSLIHRYEVGGAPLGVAISSDGLRLYCGNEHGWLDLVHLPTGKIVRRTFATPVDEVALTPDQTTVYASLRSAGRIAMVDAHTLVSVGTLETGGLPRHVAFDRLGRVAIVANESGWVDLVR
;
A
#
# COMPACT_ATOMS: atom_id res chain seq x y z
N MET A 1 3.51 -7.07 -3.23
CA MET A 1 2.33 -6.88 -4.11
C MET A 1 2.46 -7.82 -5.29
N PRO A 2 1.35 -8.33 -5.89
CA PRO A 2 1.45 -8.98 -7.17
C PRO A 2 1.97 -7.99 -8.22
N PRO A 3 2.76 -8.44 -9.20
CA PRO A 3 3.11 -7.57 -10.31
C PRO A 3 1.83 -7.00 -10.92
N LEU A 4 1.78 -5.69 -11.12
CA LEU A 4 0.61 -4.97 -11.62
C LEU A 4 -0.11 -5.65 -12.81
N PRO A 5 0.62 -6.21 -13.80
CA PRO A 5 -0.01 -6.94 -14.89
C PRO A 5 -0.77 -8.19 -14.45
N LEU A 6 -0.23 -8.98 -13.52
CA LEU A 6 -0.89 -10.20 -13.04
C LEU A 6 -2.15 -9.89 -12.22
N ALA A 7 -2.14 -8.84 -11.40
CA ALA A 7 -3.30 -8.38 -10.67
C ALA A 7 -4.44 -7.98 -11.62
N LYS A 8 -4.15 -7.21 -12.67
CA LYS A 8 -5.13 -6.82 -13.70
C LYS A 8 -5.70 -8.03 -14.44
N ILE A 9 -4.87 -9.03 -14.77
CA ILE A 9 -5.32 -10.28 -15.40
C ILE A 9 -6.29 -11.02 -14.49
N LEU A 10 -6.00 -11.10 -13.20
CA LEU A 10 -6.87 -11.75 -12.24
C LEU A 10 -8.18 -10.97 -12.02
N ASP A 11 -8.18 -9.65 -12.15
CA ASP A 11 -9.39 -8.83 -12.13
C ASP A 11 -10.28 -9.14 -13.37
N VAL A 12 -9.68 -9.30 -14.54
CA VAL A 12 -10.40 -9.70 -15.76
C VAL A 12 -10.89 -11.14 -15.69
N ALA A 13 -10.08 -12.05 -15.16
CA ALA A 13 -10.46 -13.47 -15.03
C ALA A 13 -11.57 -13.69 -13.98
N LEU A 14 -11.66 -12.82 -12.98
CA LEU A 14 -12.51 -12.93 -11.80
C LEU A 14 -13.18 -11.58 -11.42
N PRO A 15 -13.99 -10.98 -12.31
CA PRO A 15 -14.47 -9.60 -12.15
C PRO A 15 -15.37 -9.39 -10.92
N SER A 16 -16.18 -10.39 -10.58
CA SER A 16 -17.14 -10.30 -9.45
C SER A 16 -16.54 -10.71 -8.10
N LEU A 17 -15.24 -11.01 -8.05
CA LEU A 17 -14.63 -11.53 -6.83
C LEU A 17 -14.32 -10.39 -5.84
N ALA A 18 -14.83 -10.50 -4.63
CA ALA A 18 -14.65 -9.52 -3.57
C ALA A 18 -14.28 -10.18 -2.23
N GLY A 19 -13.91 -9.38 -1.24
CA GLY A 19 -13.67 -9.80 0.14
C GLY A 19 -12.54 -10.82 0.30
N GLU A 20 -12.73 -11.78 1.21
CA GLU A 20 -11.71 -12.78 1.56
C GLU A 20 -11.29 -13.65 0.36
N ALA A 21 -12.21 -13.96 -0.56
CA ALA A 21 -11.89 -14.77 -1.74
C ALA A 21 -10.94 -14.03 -2.69
N ARG A 22 -11.15 -12.73 -2.90
CA ARG A 22 -10.22 -11.86 -3.65
C ARG A 22 -8.84 -11.85 -2.98
N ALA A 23 -8.82 -11.77 -1.66
CA ALA A 23 -7.58 -11.77 -0.90
C ALA A 23 -6.77 -13.06 -1.08
N VAL A 24 -7.43 -14.24 -1.12
CA VAL A 24 -6.73 -15.51 -1.45
C VAL A 24 -6.06 -15.43 -2.81
N VAL A 25 -6.77 -14.95 -3.83
CA VAL A 25 -6.24 -14.79 -5.19
C VAL A 25 -5.04 -13.84 -5.20
N ASN A 26 -5.13 -12.71 -4.49
CA ASN A 26 -4.04 -11.74 -4.41
C ASN A 26 -2.79 -12.30 -3.69
N VAL A 27 -2.98 -13.11 -2.62
CA VAL A 27 -1.86 -13.81 -1.96
C VAL A 27 -1.15 -14.74 -2.95
N LEU A 28 -1.89 -15.50 -3.75
CA LEU A 28 -1.30 -16.36 -4.78
C LEU A 28 -0.60 -15.56 -5.86
N ALA A 29 -1.16 -14.43 -6.26
CA ALA A 29 -0.56 -13.53 -7.24
C ALA A 29 0.77 -12.94 -6.75
N CYS A 30 0.87 -12.50 -5.50
CA CYS A 30 2.11 -12.01 -4.89
C CYS A 30 3.24 -13.07 -4.90
N LYS A 31 2.87 -14.34 -4.93
CA LYS A 31 3.82 -15.47 -5.00
C LYS A 31 3.92 -16.06 -6.41
N ASN A 32 3.43 -15.36 -7.44
CA ASN A 32 3.41 -15.82 -8.83
C ASN A 32 2.81 -17.24 -8.98
N GLY A 33 1.77 -17.55 -8.19
CA GLY A 33 1.14 -18.86 -8.12
C GLY A 33 1.96 -19.93 -7.41
N LEU A 34 3.09 -19.62 -6.78
CA LEU A 34 3.75 -20.52 -5.86
C LEU A 34 2.88 -20.69 -4.62
N LEU A 35 2.51 -21.93 -4.34
CA LEU A 35 1.63 -22.25 -3.23
C LEU A 35 2.42 -22.18 -1.90
N PRO A 36 2.14 -21.21 -1.04
CA PRO A 36 2.66 -21.26 0.33
C PRO A 36 1.91 -22.34 1.12
N PRO A 37 2.46 -22.81 2.25
CA PRO A 37 1.74 -23.70 3.15
C PRO A 37 0.33 -23.16 3.46
N ALA A 38 -0.69 -24.02 3.45
CA ALA A 38 -2.09 -23.59 3.65
C ALA A 38 -2.32 -22.90 5.02
N GLY A 39 -1.47 -23.21 6.01
CA GLY A 39 -1.43 -22.49 7.29
C GLY A 39 -0.99 -21.04 7.13
N ASP A 40 0.05 -20.79 6.33
CA ASP A 40 0.55 -19.43 6.07
C ASP A 40 -0.47 -18.60 5.32
N VAL A 41 -1.19 -19.18 4.35
CA VAL A 41 -2.30 -18.52 3.65
C VAL A 41 -3.40 -18.15 4.65
N ALA A 42 -3.77 -19.08 5.54
CA ALA A 42 -4.78 -18.82 6.56
C ALA A 42 -4.34 -17.68 7.50
N THR A 43 -3.10 -17.71 7.98
CA THR A 43 -2.52 -16.67 8.84
C THR A 43 -2.52 -15.32 8.14
N PHE A 44 -2.05 -15.26 6.89
CA PHE A 44 -2.05 -14.04 6.09
C PHE A 44 -3.45 -13.42 5.93
N LEU A 45 -4.46 -14.28 5.79
CA LEU A 45 -5.87 -13.88 5.69
C LEU A 45 -6.50 -13.59 7.06
N GLY A 46 -5.77 -13.71 8.16
CA GLY A 46 -6.31 -13.62 9.52
C GLY A 46 -7.33 -14.72 9.84
N LEU A 47 -7.28 -15.85 9.14
CA LEU A 47 -8.14 -17.00 9.37
C LEU A 47 -7.51 -17.93 10.41
N ARG A 48 -8.36 -18.57 11.23
CA ARG A 48 -7.86 -19.45 12.29
C ARG A 48 -7.36 -20.80 11.78
N THR A 49 -7.90 -21.28 10.66
CA THR A 49 -7.58 -22.61 10.15
C THR A 49 -7.55 -22.65 8.61
N ARG A 50 -6.75 -23.59 8.06
CA ARG A 50 -6.72 -23.90 6.62
C ARG A 50 -8.11 -24.30 6.05
N HIS A 51 -8.98 -24.87 6.88
CA HIS A 51 -10.33 -25.25 6.44
C HIS A 51 -11.22 -24.04 6.14
N GLN A 52 -10.96 -22.90 6.78
CA GLN A 52 -11.68 -21.66 6.47
C GLN A 52 -11.29 -21.14 5.07
N VAL A 53 -10.04 -21.27 4.63
CA VAL A 53 -9.61 -20.94 3.25
C VAL A 53 -10.42 -21.74 2.24
N ALA A 54 -10.52 -23.07 2.43
CA ALA A 54 -11.28 -23.94 1.52
C ALA A 54 -12.78 -23.59 1.52
N ARG A 55 -13.35 -23.18 2.65
CA ARG A 55 -14.75 -22.71 2.74
C ARG A 55 -14.97 -21.40 2.01
N THR A 56 -14.03 -20.43 2.14
CA THR A 56 -14.06 -19.14 1.44
C THR A 56 -14.03 -19.37 -0.09
N LEU A 57 -13.12 -20.21 -0.57
CA LEU A 57 -13.02 -20.53 -1.99
C LEU A 57 -14.31 -21.20 -2.53
N ARG A 58 -14.85 -22.18 -1.81
CA ARG A 58 -16.12 -22.84 -2.21
C ARG A 58 -17.30 -21.87 -2.28
N ARG A 59 -17.44 -20.97 -1.29
CA ARG A 59 -18.51 -19.95 -1.29
C ARG A 59 -18.41 -18.98 -2.47
N ALA A 60 -17.19 -18.74 -2.97
CA ALA A 60 -16.92 -17.88 -4.12
C ALA A 60 -16.91 -18.67 -5.46
N SER A 61 -17.33 -19.93 -5.46
CA SER A 61 -17.27 -20.82 -6.64
C SER A 61 -15.88 -20.89 -7.28
N LEU A 62 -14.83 -20.82 -6.46
CA LEU A 62 -13.44 -20.92 -6.90
C LEU A 62 -12.94 -22.38 -6.77
N PRO A 63 -11.96 -22.77 -7.62
CA PRO A 63 -11.27 -24.04 -7.46
C PRO A 63 -10.60 -24.17 -6.10
N PRO A 64 -10.25 -25.41 -5.70
CA PRO A 64 -9.39 -25.63 -4.53
C PRO A 64 -8.11 -24.82 -4.60
N LEU A 65 -7.54 -24.50 -3.45
CA LEU A 65 -6.37 -23.62 -3.34
C LEU A 65 -5.20 -24.04 -4.25
N GLU A 66 -4.91 -25.34 -4.32
CA GLU A 66 -3.83 -25.88 -5.15
C GLU A 66 -4.09 -25.68 -6.66
N GLU A 67 -5.31 -25.86 -7.09
CA GLU A 67 -5.70 -25.66 -8.49
C GLU A 67 -5.73 -24.18 -8.84
N LEU A 68 -6.23 -23.34 -7.94
CA LEU A 68 -6.22 -21.88 -8.10
C LEU A 68 -4.78 -21.34 -8.17
N ALA A 69 -3.87 -21.87 -7.37
CA ALA A 69 -2.45 -21.55 -7.43
C ALA A 69 -1.82 -21.98 -8.76
N ALA A 70 -2.20 -23.16 -9.26
CA ALA A 70 -1.75 -23.66 -10.55
C ALA A 70 -2.19 -22.76 -11.72
N TRP A 71 -3.44 -22.28 -11.70
CA TRP A 71 -3.96 -21.32 -12.70
C TRP A 71 -3.26 -19.97 -12.61
N THR A 72 -3.07 -19.45 -11.40
CA THR A 72 -2.35 -18.17 -11.17
C THR A 72 -0.92 -18.26 -11.70
N ARG A 73 -0.25 -19.40 -11.50
CA ARG A 73 1.09 -19.66 -12.05
C ARG A 73 1.11 -19.73 -13.56
N LEU A 74 0.12 -20.38 -14.17
CA LEU A 74 -0.03 -20.43 -15.62
C LEU A 74 -0.19 -19.02 -16.20
N PHE A 75 -1.06 -18.18 -15.62
CA PHE A 75 -1.22 -16.79 -16.05
C PHE A 75 0.09 -16.02 -15.96
N TYR A 76 0.82 -16.18 -14.87
CA TYR A 76 2.14 -15.56 -14.71
C TYR A 76 3.12 -15.99 -15.81
N TRP A 77 3.21 -17.30 -16.10
CA TRP A 77 4.11 -17.79 -17.15
C TRP A 77 3.72 -17.32 -18.56
N VAL A 78 2.45 -17.33 -18.88
CA VAL A 78 1.97 -16.83 -20.18
C VAL A 78 2.30 -15.35 -20.33
N LEU A 79 2.00 -14.55 -19.32
CA LEU A 79 2.30 -13.13 -19.29
C LEU A 79 3.80 -12.86 -19.45
N GLN A 80 4.66 -13.54 -18.67
CA GLN A 80 6.11 -13.40 -18.78
C GLN A 80 6.62 -13.82 -20.17
N SER A 81 6.06 -14.88 -20.75
CA SER A 81 6.42 -15.31 -22.10
C SER A 81 6.03 -14.30 -23.18
N GLU A 82 4.88 -13.63 -23.04
CA GLU A 82 4.46 -12.56 -23.95
C GLU A 82 5.40 -11.35 -23.85
N GLN A 83 5.74 -10.94 -22.63
CA GLN A 83 6.56 -9.76 -22.38
C GLN A 83 8.05 -9.94 -22.75
N THR A 84 8.61 -11.11 -22.46
CA THR A 84 10.07 -11.32 -22.56
C THR A 84 10.47 -12.30 -23.67
N GLY A 85 9.52 -12.93 -24.32
CA GLY A 85 9.79 -14.04 -25.27
C GLY A 85 10.29 -15.33 -24.61
N ALA A 86 10.35 -15.40 -23.27
CA ALA A 86 10.93 -16.53 -22.54
C ALA A 86 10.23 -17.86 -22.82
N SER A 87 11.01 -18.93 -22.93
CA SER A 87 10.49 -20.29 -23.04
C SER A 87 10.00 -20.81 -21.69
N LEU A 88 9.09 -21.80 -21.69
CA LEU A 88 8.65 -22.44 -20.44
C LEU A 88 9.81 -23.08 -19.66
N LEU A 89 10.83 -23.55 -20.35
CA LEU A 89 12.06 -24.07 -19.73
C LEU A 89 12.80 -22.99 -18.94
N ALA A 90 12.93 -21.80 -19.52
CA ALA A 90 13.57 -20.65 -18.85
C ALA A 90 12.74 -20.20 -17.63
N LEU A 91 11.41 -20.09 -17.78
CA LEU A 91 10.50 -19.71 -16.70
C LEU A 91 10.47 -20.76 -15.56
N ALA A 92 10.55 -22.04 -15.88
CA ALA A 92 10.65 -23.11 -14.89
C ALA A 92 11.94 -22.99 -14.06
N ARG A 93 13.08 -22.80 -14.73
CA ARG A 93 14.38 -22.58 -14.07
C ARG A 93 14.36 -21.34 -13.16
N GLN A 94 13.84 -20.23 -13.66
CA GLN A 94 13.68 -18.99 -12.88
C GLN A 94 12.81 -19.21 -11.64
N SER A 95 11.74 -20.02 -11.76
CA SER A 95 10.84 -20.35 -10.65
C SER A 95 11.38 -21.49 -9.76
N ARG A 96 12.57 -22.02 -10.02
CA ARG A 96 13.18 -23.19 -9.32
C ARG A 96 12.27 -24.43 -9.36
N LEU A 97 11.57 -24.63 -10.46
CA LEU A 97 10.65 -25.76 -10.68
C LEU A 97 11.22 -26.72 -11.71
N GLU A 98 10.88 -27.99 -11.55
CA GLU A 98 11.27 -29.03 -12.48
C GLU A 98 10.52 -28.84 -13.82
N PRO A 99 11.23 -28.70 -14.96
CA PRO A 99 10.61 -28.39 -16.26
C PRO A 99 9.52 -29.36 -16.70
N ALA A 100 9.75 -30.67 -16.51
CA ALA A 100 8.77 -31.69 -16.88
C ALA A 100 7.43 -31.52 -16.12
N THR A 101 7.50 -31.09 -14.86
CA THR A 101 6.32 -30.77 -14.04
C THR A 101 5.58 -29.56 -14.58
N CYS A 102 6.30 -28.53 -15.05
CA CYS A 102 5.70 -27.35 -15.65
C CYS A 102 4.95 -27.69 -16.96
N TYR A 103 5.57 -28.49 -17.84
CA TYR A 103 4.90 -28.95 -19.07
C TYR A 103 3.66 -29.82 -18.79
N ARG A 104 3.72 -30.71 -17.80
CA ARG A 104 2.56 -31.51 -17.36
C ARG A 104 1.45 -30.61 -16.81
N LEU A 105 1.79 -29.60 -16.01
CA LEU A 105 0.81 -28.64 -15.48
C LEU A 105 0.09 -27.90 -16.59
N VAL A 106 0.82 -27.36 -17.58
CA VAL A 106 0.23 -26.69 -18.73
C VAL A 106 -0.72 -27.60 -19.49
N ARG A 107 -0.31 -28.82 -19.79
CA ARG A 107 -1.20 -29.81 -20.46
C ARG A 107 -2.44 -30.12 -19.65
N ARG A 108 -2.32 -30.28 -18.34
CA ARG A 108 -3.46 -30.58 -17.46
C ARG A 108 -4.47 -29.42 -17.46
N LEU A 109 -4.04 -28.17 -17.36
CA LEU A 109 -4.94 -27.03 -17.26
C LEU A 109 -5.52 -26.61 -18.63
N MET A 110 -4.68 -26.57 -19.65
CA MET A 110 -5.05 -26.07 -20.98
C MET A 110 -5.52 -27.15 -21.98
N GLY A 111 -5.26 -28.42 -21.71
CA GLY A 111 -5.53 -29.51 -22.64
C GLY A 111 -4.63 -29.53 -23.87
N GLN A 112 -3.64 -28.66 -23.97
CA GLN A 112 -2.80 -28.46 -25.14
C GLN A 112 -1.33 -28.15 -24.77
N PRO A 113 -0.37 -28.35 -25.73
CA PRO A 113 1.04 -28.10 -25.45
C PRO A 113 1.35 -26.62 -25.35
N TRP A 114 2.45 -26.28 -24.62
CA TRP A 114 2.89 -24.90 -24.39
C TRP A 114 2.99 -24.04 -25.65
N SER A 115 3.45 -24.60 -26.77
CA SER A 115 3.55 -23.88 -28.04
C SER A 115 2.23 -23.31 -28.52
N ARG A 116 1.13 -24.01 -28.28
CA ARG A 116 -0.24 -23.54 -28.60
C ARG A 116 -0.74 -22.54 -27.56
N VAL A 117 -0.49 -22.82 -26.27
CA VAL A 117 -0.85 -21.91 -25.18
C VAL A 117 -0.18 -20.55 -25.38
N ARG A 118 1.11 -20.53 -25.69
CA ARG A 118 1.87 -19.32 -25.98
C ARG A 118 1.30 -18.52 -27.17
N ARG A 119 0.86 -19.21 -28.24
CA ARG A 119 0.20 -18.54 -29.39
C ARG A 119 -1.18 -17.97 -29.06
N GLY A 120 -1.93 -18.64 -28.20
CA GLY A 120 -3.24 -18.16 -27.73
C GLY A 120 -3.15 -17.05 -26.67
N GLY A 121 -1.96 -16.84 -26.12
CA GLY A 121 -1.66 -15.78 -25.16
C GLY A 121 -2.49 -15.83 -23.89
N ILE A 122 -2.42 -14.74 -23.14
CA ILE A 122 -3.12 -14.59 -21.87
C ILE A 122 -4.66 -14.62 -22.06
N ALA A 123 -5.16 -14.07 -23.14
CA ALA A 123 -6.59 -14.10 -23.48
C ALA A 123 -7.12 -15.54 -23.60
N GLY A 124 -6.39 -16.40 -24.31
CA GLY A 124 -6.75 -17.81 -24.43
C GLY A 124 -6.71 -18.56 -23.10
N ALA A 125 -5.77 -18.23 -22.23
CA ALA A 125 -5.67 -18.82 -20.89
C ALA A 125 -6.85 -18.38 -19.99
N ILE A 126 -7.22 -17.10 -20.01
CA ILE A 126 -8.38 -16.57 -19.26
C ILE A 126 -9.68 -17.21 -19.76
N LEU A 127 -9.88 -17.25 -21.07
CA LEU A 127 -11.07 -17.86 -21.67
C LEU A 127 -11.22 -19.31 -21.24
N ARG A 128 -10.15 -20.10 -21.28
CA ARG A 128 -10.15 -21.50 -20.84
C ARG A 128 -10.49 -21.64 -19.36
N PHE A 129 -9.91 -20.81 -18.51
CA PHE A 129 -10.20 -20.80 -17.07
C PHE A 129 -11.68 -20.53 -16.79
N ARG A 130 -12.26 -19.54 -17.46
CA ARG A 130 -13.67 -19.16 -17.30
C ARG A 130 -14.61 -20.24 -17.83
N THR A 131 -14.31 -20.82 -19.00
CA THR A 131 -15.08 -21.93 -19.55
C THR A 131 -15.16 -23.12 -18.60
N ILE A 132 -14.05 -23.51 -17.96
CA ILE A 132 -14.03 -24.61 -16.98
C ILE A 132 -14.90 -24.29 -15.77
N ARG A 133 -15.01 -23.01 -15.39
CA ARG A 133 -15.88 -22.56 -14.28
C ARG A 133 -17.36 -22.45 -14.66
N GLY A 134 -17.72 -22.70 -15.91
CA GLY A 134 -19.09 -22.50 -16.40
C GLY A 134 -19.47 -21.03 -16.64
N ASP A 135 -18.49 -20.12 -16.71
CA ASP A 135 -18.68 -18.68 -16.85
C ASP A 135 -18.57 -18.30 -18.33
N THR A 136 -19.66 -18.51 -19.09
CA THR A 136 -19.68 -18.40 -20.57
C THR A 136 -20.03 -16.99 -21.09
N GLY A 137 -20.17 -15.99 -20.24
CA GLY A 137 -20.79 -14.69 -20.54
C GLY A 137 -19.87 -13.57 -21.04
N ILE A 138 -18.73 -13.81 -21.72
CA ILE A 138 -17.93 -12.69 -22.26
C ILE A 138 -17.62 -12.89 -23.75
N HIS A 139 -18.05 -11.90 -24.53
CA HIS A 139 -17.58 -11.69 -25.89
C HIS A 139 -16.08 -11.31 -25.88
N GLU A 140 -15.33 -11.81 -26.82
CA GLU A 140 -13.90 -11.56 -27.10
C GLU A 140 -13.54 -10.06 -27.18
N LEU A 141 -14.52 -9.23 -27.49
CA LEU A 141 -14.46 -7.76 -27.57
C LEU A 141 -14.10 -7.05 -26.25
N VAL A 142 -14.34 -7.66 -25.08
CA VAL A 142 -14.05 -7.00 -23.77
C VAL A 142 -12.57 -7.16 -23.37
N LEU A 143 -11.85 -8.09 -23.96
CA LEU A 143 -10.44 -8.34 -23.66
C LEU A 143 -9.49 -7.49 -24.52
N GLN A 144 -9.91 -7.09 -25.72
CA GLN A 144 -9.09 -6.32 -26.67
C GLN A 144 -8.58 -4.98 -26.13
N PRO A 145 -9.38 -4.12 -25.49
CA PRO A 145 -8.89 -2.83 -25.00
C PRO A 145 -7.86 -2.94 -23.87
N TYR A 146 -7.95 -4.01 -23.05
CA TYR A 146 -7.01 -4.26 -21.95
C TYR A 146 -5.68 -4.82 -22.46
N LEU A 147 -5.69 -5.62 -23.52
CA LEU A 147 -4.49 -6.18 -24.14
C LEU A 147 -3.72 -5.12 -24.93
N VAL A 148 -4.42 -4.24 -25.64
CA VAL A 148 -3.84 -3.10 -26.36
C VAL A 148 -3.23 -2.08 -25.39
N ALA A 149 -3.91 -1.74 -24.29
CA ALA A 149 -3.41 -0.82 -23.28
C ALA A 149 -2.17 -1.34 -22.52
N VAL A 150 -1.98 -2.65 -22.43
CA VAL A 150 -0.76 -3.27 -21.87
C VAL A 150 0.38 -3.21 -22.90
N ALA A 151 0.10 -3.48 -24.18
CA ALA A 151 1.09 -3.46 -25.25
C ALA A 151 1.57 -2.03 -25.61
N GLU A 152 0.67 -1.05 -25.69
CA GLU A 152 1.03 0.32 -26.06
C GLU A 152 1.85 1.05 -24.98
N ARG A 153 1.65 0.71 -23.69
CA ARG A 153 2.45 1.29 -22.59
C ARG A 153 3.88 0.74 -22.54
N GLU A 154 4.14 -0.43 -23.07
CA GLU A 154 5.48 -1.05 -23.08
C GLU A 154 6.36 -0.60 -24.25
N THR A 155 5.77 -0.22 -25.38
CA THR A 155 6.53 0.29 -26.53
C THR A 155 7.18 1.64 -26.25
N HIS A 156 6.64 2.46 -25.36
CA HIS A 156 7.25 3.71 -24.92
C HIS A 156 8.27 3.55 -23.78
N ALA A 157 8.24 2.42 -23.05
CA ALA A 157 9.19 2.14 -21.96
C ALA A 157 10.49 1.45 -22.42
N ALA A 158 10.50 0.86 -23.63
CA ALA A 158 11.63 0.10 -24.14
C ALA A 158 12.80 0.95 -24.68
N ILE A 159 12.69 2.28 -24.69
CA ILE A 159 13.74 3.21 -25.20
C ILE A 159 14.65 3.73 -24.07
N ALA A 160 14.36 3.48 -22.82
CA ALA A 160 15.25 3.85 -21.72
C ALA A 160 15.26 2.74 -20.68
N VAL A 161 16.35 2.00 -20.59
CA VAL A 161 17.02 1.54 -19.37
C VAL A 161 17.67 0.16 -19.51
N GLY A 162 18.95 0.13 -19.28
CA GLY A 162 19.69 -1.02 -18.78
C GLY A 162 19.47 -1.20 -17.28
N GLY A 163 19.33 -2.43 -16.91
CA GLY A 163 19.56 -3.11 -15.63
C GLY A 163 19.23 -2.43 -14.31
N GLY A 164 18.24 -2.96 -13.62
CA GLY A 164 18.01 -2.74 -12.21
C GLY A 164 16.84 -3.61 -11.73
N SER A 165 17.08 -4.52 -10.81
CA SER A 165 16.04 -5.34 -10.19
C SER A 165 15.12 -4.46 -9.34
N VAL A 166 13.88 -4.30 -9.76
CA VAL A 166 12.89 -3.49 -9.03
C VAL A 166 12.13 -4.38 -8.05
N GLY A 167 12.52 -4.33 -6.80
CA GLY A 167 11.68 -4.74 -5.68
C GLY A 167 10.68 -3.60 -5.38
N SER A 168 9.48 -3.65 -5.94
CA SER A 168 8.46 -2.65 -5.69
C SER A 168 7.79 -2.86 -4.34
N SER A 169 8.19 -2.09 -3.35
CA SER A 169 7.44 -1.93 -2.11
C SER A 169 6.84 -0.53 -2.07
N PHE A 170 5.52 -0.45 -2.18
CA PHE A 170 4.81 0.83 -2.08
C PHE A 170 4.50 1.17 -0.63
N SER A 171 4.76 2.39 -0.23
CA SER A 171 4.40 2.91 1.08
C SER A 171 3.60 4.20 0.99
N VAL A 172 2.79 4.42 1.98
CA VAL A 172 1.74 5.42 1.91
C VAL A 172 1.55 6.12 3.27
N ARG A 173 1.37 7.42 3.29
CA ARG A 173 1.20 8.19 4.53
C ARG A 173 0.19 9.33 4.49
N ALA A 174 -0.48 9.56 5.63
CA ALA A 174 -1.28 10.73 5.89
C ALA A 174 -0.53 11.76 6.76
N ALA A 175 -0.56 13.02 6.38
CA ALA A 175 -0.15 14.09 7.26
C ALA A 175 -1.20 14.26 8.38
N ARG A 176 -0.74 14.31 9.61
CA ARG A 176 -1.60 14.56 10.76
C ARG A 176 -1.60 16.05 11.05
N THR A 177 -2.71 16.70 10.81
CA THR A 177 -2.94 18.06 11.29
C THR A 177 -3.34 18.03 12.74
N ALA A 178 -2.56 18.69 13.59
CA ALA A 178 -2.97 18.99 14.95
C ALA A 178 -4.04 20.08 14.91
N LEU A 179 -5.21 19.82 15.49
CA LEU A 179 -6.19 20.87 15.77
C LEU A 179 -5.67 21.77 16.90
N PRO A 180 -5.87 23.09 16.84
CA PRO A 180 -5.45 24.03 17.89
C PRO A 180 -6.32 23.84 19.14
N GLY A 181 -5.77 23.31 20.18
CA GLY A 181 -6.35 23.26 21.52
C GLY A 181 -5.25 23.46 22.53
N HIS A 182 -5.35 24.54 23.31
CA HIS A 182 -4.52 25.02 24.42
C HIS A 182 -3.10 24.40 24.59
N ALA A 183 -2.10 25.24 24.38
CA ALA A 183 -0.70 24.91 24.22
C ALA A 183 -0.01 24.53 25.56
N GLU A 184 0.07 23.24 25.85
CA GLU A 184 1.30 22.72 26.41
C GLU A 184 2.34 22.71 25.28
N ALA A 185 3.53 23.25 25.51
CA ALA A 185 4.57 23.34 24.49
C ALA A 185 4.85 21.94 23.91
N ALA A 186 4.56 21.79 22.63
CA ALA A 186 4.90 20.57 21.90
C ALA A 186 6.42 20.40 21.89
N GLY A 187 6.89 19.19 22.13
CA GLY A 187 8.31 18.85 22.13
C GLY A 187 8.69 18.00 20.92
N ARG A 188 9.91 17.51 20.94
CA ARG A 188 10.39 16.44 20.03
C ARG A 188 11.00 15.31 20.84
N PRO A 189 10.88 14.04 20.42
CA PRO A 189 11.64 12.95 21.03
C PRO A 189 13.13 13.22 20.88
N ARG A 190 13.90 12.85 21.90
CA ARG A 190 15.37 13.01 21.90
C ARG A 190 16.08 12.10 20.91
N GLY A 191 15.34 11.22 20.19
CA GLY A 191 15.89 10.28 19.23
C GLY A 191 16.60 9.09 19.90
N VAL A 192 16.22 8.74 21.12
CA VAL A 192 16.77 7.60 21.86
C VAL A 192 15.77 6.43 21.81
N LEU A 193 16.26 5.27 21.38
CA LEU A 193 15.48 4.03 21.42
C LEU A 193 15.24 3.64 22.90
N ALA A 194 13.99 3.71 23.34
CA ALA A 194 13.62 3.43 24.72
C ALA A 194 13.25 1.95 24.95
N SER A 195 12.54 1.35 24.02
CA SER A 195 12.18 -0.09 24.07
C SER A 195 11.79 -0.59 22.69
N ARG A 196 11.82 -1.92 22.54
CA ARG A 196 11.42 -2.64 21.31
C ARG A 196 10.46 -3.75 21.65
N LEU A 197 9.40 -3.90 20.84
CA LEU A 197 8.48 -5.02 20.90
C LEU A 197 8.53 -5.80 19.59
N VAL A 198 8.92 -7.07 19.65
CA VAL A 198 8.89 -7.97 18.49
C VAL A 198 7.44 -8.39 18.21
N ILE A 199 6.99 -8.17 16.99
CA ILE A 199 5.62 -8.46 16.56
C ILE A 199 5.67 -9.10 15.16
N ALA A 200 5.24 -10.35 15.05
CA ALA A 200 5.15 -11.03 13.77
C ALA A 200 4.05 -10.41 12.88
N GLY A 201 4.11 -10.64 11.56
CA GLY A 201 3.05 -10.26 10.63
C GLY A 201 3.25 -8.93 9.95
N TYR A 202 4.49 -8.46 9.84
CA TYR A 202 4.88 -7.32 9.04
C TYR A 202 4.23 -6.00 9.50
N PRO A 203 4.73 -5.40 10.61
CA PRO A 203 4.31 -4.06 11.05
C PRO A 203 4.45 -3.04 9.92
N PHE A 204 3.37 -2.34 9.58
CA PHE A 204 3.35 -1.51 8.39
C PHE A 204 3.13 -0.02 8.70
N ASP A 205 1.99 0.35 9.25
CA ASP A 205 1.69 1.73 9.67
C ASP A 205 1.31 1.77 11.14
N VAL A 206 1.58 2.89 11.78
CA VAL A 206 1.32 3.10 13.20
C VAL A 206 0.73 4.48 13.46
N ALA A 207 -0.16 4.54 14.42
CA ALA A 207 -0.80 5.77 14.88
C ALA A 207 -0.89 5.79 16.40
N ILE A 208 -0.62 6.94 17.04
CA ILE A 208 -0.83 7.13 18.49
C ILE A 208 -2.18 7.78 18.71
N ALA A 209 -3.02 7.14 19.50
CA ALA A 209 -4.35 7.62 19.87
C ALA A 209 -4.27 8.66 21.01
N PRO A 210 -5.30 9.51 21.18
CA PRO A 210 -5.34 10.53 22.25
C PRO A 210 -5.22 9.95 23.66
N ASP A 211 -5.60 8.70 23.87
CA ASP A 211 -5.47 8.01 25.16
C ASP A 211 -4.06 7.50 25.45
N GLY A 212 -3.10 7.80 24.57
CA GLY A 212 -1.71 7.37 24.68
C GLY A 212 -1.44 5.94 24.24
N SER A 213 -2.43 5.17 23.75
CA SER A 213 -2.20 3.89 23.12
C SER A 213 -1.76 4.08 21.66
N ALA A 214 -1.11 3.06 21.07
CA ALA A 214 -0.82 3.06 19.64
C ALA A 214 -1.65 1.99 18.91
N LEU A 215 -1.95 2.26 17.65
CA LEU A 215 -2.58 1.34 16.73
C LEU A 215 -1.61 1.00 15.60
N LEU A 216 -1.42 -0.29 15.35
CA LEU A 216 -0.46 -0.82 14.38
C LEU A 216 -1.18 -1.69 13.36
N THR A 217 -1.02 -1.40 12.08
CA THR A 217 -1.45 -2.33 11.03
C THR A 217 -0.42 -3.43 10.84
N ARG A 218 -0.89 -4.68 10.77
CA ARG A 218 -0.04 -5.84 10.49
C ARG A 218 -0.43 -6.41 9.14
N LEU A 219 0.36 -6.07 8.12
CA LEU A 219 0.08 -6.36 6.70
C LEU A 219 -0.23 -7.84 6.45
N HIS A 220 0.52 -8.75 7.09
CA HIS A 220 0.41 -10.18 6.90
C HIS A 220 -0.44 -10.90 7.97
N ALA A 221 -1.23 -10.17 8.73
CA ALA A 221 -2.07 -10.75 9.78
C ALA A 221 -3.54 -10.32 9.71
N ALA A 222 -3.91 -9.42 8.80
CA ALA A 222 -5.26 -8.90 8.61
C ALA A 222 -5.86 -8.28 9.88
N VAL A 223 -5.04 -7.65 10.70
CA VAL A 223 -5.43 -7.06 11.98
C VAL A 223 -4.88 -5.65 12.16
N LEU A 224 -5.63 -4.87 12.93
CA LEU A 224 -5.18 -3.68 13.61
C LEU A 224 -4.85 -4.07 15.04
N GLU A 225 -3.60 -3.91 15.47
CA GLU A 225 -3.16 -4.24 16.81
C GLU A 225 -3.11 -3.00 17.68
N ARG A 226 -3.59 -3.12 18.92
CA ARG A 226 -3.51 -2.04 19.91
C ARG A 226 -2.35 -2.29 20.84
N LEU A 227 -1.54 -1.29 21.04
CA LEU A 227 -0.35 -1.31 21.90
C LEU A 227 -0.53 -0.31 23.04
N GLN A 228 -0.17 -0.70 24.25
CA GLN A 228 0.19 0.26 25.28
C GLN A 228 1.66 0.62 25.12
N LEU A 229 2.04 1.86 25.48
CA LEU A 229 3.40 2.36 25.32
C LEU A 229 4.26 2.24 26.58
N GLN A 230 3.64 2.03 27.75
CA GLN A 230 4.33 1.92 29.05
C GLN A 230 3.68 0.87 29.94
N PRO A 231 4.29 -0.33 30.08
CA PRO A 231 5.37 -0.87 29.24
C PRO A 231 4.91 -1.08 27.80
N LEU A 232 5.84 -1.10 26.83
CA LEU A 232 5.47 -1.37 25.43
C LEU A 232 5.02 -2.81 25.27
N ALA A 233 3.72 -3.01 25.03
CA ALA A 233 3.12 -4.33 24.94
C ALA A 233 1.83 -4.32 24.09
N SER A 234 1.48 -5.47 23.49
CA SER A 234 0.19 -5.67 22.84
C SER A 234 -0.93 -5.81 23.86
N THR A 235 -2.04 -5.09 23.63
CA THR A 235 -3.25 -5.16 24.46
C THR A 235 -4.44 -5.80 23.76
N GLY A 236 -4.26 -6.23 22.51
CA GLY A 236 -5.25 -6.95 21.73
C GLY A 236 -5.26 -6.59 20.26
N VAL A 237 -6.05 -7.32 19.50
CA VAL A 237 -6.16 -7.17 18.04
C VAL A 237 -7.61 -7.01 17.62
N ILE A 238 -7.80 -6.22 16.56
CA ILE A 238 -9.09 -6.02 15.89
C ILE A 238 -8.96 -6.53 14.47
N ARG A 239 -9.83 -7.45 14.05
CA ARG A 239 -9.86 -7.91 12.67
C ARG A 239 -10.37 -6.79 11.76
N VAL A 240 -9.61 -6.50 10.71
CA VAL A 240 -9.96 -5.52 9.68
C VAL A 240 -10.14 -6.20 8.31
N GLY A 241 -9.51 -5.79 7.26
CA GLY A 241 -9.45 -6.50 6.00
C GLY A 241 -8.08 -7.14 5.79
N VAL A 242 -7.84 -7.68 4.61
CA VAL A 242 -6.58 -8.35 4.27
C VAL A 242 -5.59 -7.34 3.66
N ALA A 243 -4.33 -7.48 4.07
CA ALA A 243 -3.26 -6.55 3.77
C ALA A 243 -3.59 -5.11 4.24
N PRO A 244 -3.82 -4.89 5.55
CA PRO A 244 -4.04 -3.56 6.08
C PRO A 244 -2.77 -2.73 5.97
N THR A 245 -2.88 -1.52 5.40
CA THR A 245 -1.74 -0.65 5.17
C THR A 245 -1.79 0.62 6.00
N ARG A 246 -2.85 1.40 5.91
CA ARG A 246 -2.95 2.67 6.63
C ARG A 246 -3.91 2.59 7.81
N VAL A 247 -3.58 3.29 8.88
CA VAL A 247 -4.51 3.58 9.97
C VAL A 247 -4.64 5.08 10.16
N ILE A 248 -5.84 5.60 9.95
CA ILE A 248 -6.20 7.01 10.13
C ILE A 248 -7.10 7.11 11.36
N LEU A 249 -6.73 7.95 12.31
CA LEU A 249 -7.49 8.16 13.54
C LEU A 249 -8.40 9.36 13.44
N ALA A 250 -9.62 9.24 13.95
CA ALA A 250 -10.41 10.39 14.32
C ALA A 250 -9.73 11.13 15.49
N PRO A 251 -9.75 12.49 15.53
CA PRO A 251 -9.17 13.25 16.62
C PRO A 251 -9.76 12.94 18.00
N SER A 252 -11.01 12.46 18.06
CA SER A 252 -11.64 11.98 19.29
C SER A 252 -11.01 10.70 19.84
N GLY A 253 -10.33 9.90 18.98
CA GLY A 253 -9.82 8.59 19.35
C GLY A 253 -10.87 7.48 19.41
N GLU A 254 -12.11 7.74 19.00
CA GLU A 254 -13.19 6.74 19.04
C GLU A 254 -13.27 5.90 17.78
N LEU A 255 -12.90 6.48 16.63
CA LEU A 255 -12.93 5.81 15.33
C LEU A 255 -11.57 5.77 14.67
N ALA A 256 -11.35 4.72 13.89
CA ALA A 256 -10.24 4.60 12.96
C ALA A 256 -10.71 4.08 11.59
N TRP A 257 -10.05 4.53 10.54
CA TRP A 257 -10.21 4.01 9.20
C TRP A 257 -8.94 3.25 8.82
N VAL A 258 -9.11 2.02 8.31
CA VAL A 258 -7.99 1.16 7.94
C VAL A 258 -8.11 0.75 6.49
N THR A 259 -7.16 1.17 5.65
CA THR A 259 -7.11 0.74 4.25
C THR A 259 -6.64 -0.71 4.15
N ASN A 260 -7.37 -1.53 3.41
CA ASN A 260 -7.08 -2.95 3.22
C ASN A 260 -6.92 -3.22 1.73
N GLN A 261 -5.68 -3.44 1.28
CA GLN A 261 -5.37 -3.54 -0.15
C GLN A 261 -6.10 -4.72 -0.81
N PHE A 262 -6.02 -5.91 -0.21
CA PHE A 262 -6.48 -7.13 -0.88
C PHE A 262 -7.97 -7.39 -0.74
N THR A 263 -8.64 -6.80 0.24
CA THR A 263 -10.11 -6.81 0.32
C THR A 263 -10.75 -5.62 -0.40
N LYS A 264 -9.93 -4.67 -0.92
CA LYS A 264 -10.37 -3.48 -1.66
C LYS A 264 -11.41 -2.67 -0.90
N ASP A 265 -11.12 -2.41 0.36
CA ASP A 265 -11.99 -1.60 1.21
C ASP A 265 -11.21 -0.76 2.20
N VAL A 266 -11.88 0.22 2.77
CA VAL A 266 -11.44 0.91 3.98
C VAL A 266 -12.35 0.46 5.12
N ALA A 267 -11.82 -0.28 6.10
CA ALA A 267 -12.58 -0.68 7.28
C ALA A 267 -12.82 0.52 8.20
N VAL A 268 -14.01 0.63 8.75
CA VAL A 268 -14.34 1.54 9.86
C VAL A 268 -14.29 0.75 11.15
N VAL A 269 -13.47 1.20 12.08
CA VAL A 269 -13.21 0.53 13.36
C VAL A 269 -13.64 1.43 14.50
N ASP A 270 -14.53 0.95 15.32
CA ASP A 270 -14.86 1.54 16.62
C ASP A 270 -13.81 1.07 17.64
N LEU A 271 -13.06 2.01 18.16
CA LEU A 271 -11.95 1.75 19.10
C LEU A 271 -12.43 1.57 20.55
N VAL A 272 -13.63 2.02 20.88
CA VAL A 272 -14.27 1.84 22.19
C VAL A 272 -14.74 0.39 22.32
N THR A 273 -15.54 -0.06 21.36
CA THR A 273 -16.02 -1.45 21.32
C THR A 273 -15.01 -2.45 20.78
N ARG A 274 -13.89 -1.95 20.21
CA ARG A 274 -12.82 -2.75 19.59
C ARG A 274 -13.32 -3.66 18.47
N ARG A 275 -14.17 -3.15 17.60
CA ARG A 275 -14.78 -3.90 16.50
C ARG A 275 -14.77 -3.11 15.20
N ARG A 276 -14.66 -3.84 14.11
CA ARG A 276 -15.00 -3.31 12.80
C ARG A 276 -16.52 -3.13 12.75
N VAL A 277 -16.98 -1.90 12.52
CA VAL A 277 -18.40 -1.52 12.48
C VAL A 277 -18.91 -1.30 11.07
N GLY A 278 -18.01 -1.11 10.10
CA GLY A 278 -18.40 -0.92 8.71
C GLY A 278 -17.23 -0.92 7.75
N SER A 279 -17.50 -0.47 6.53
CA SER A 279 -16.46 -0.29 5.50
C SER A 279 -16.90 0.63 4.36
N ILE A 280 -15.91 1.12 3.62
CA ILE A 280 -16.05 1.85 2.36
C ILE A 280 -15.47 0.96 1.27
N ALA A 281 -16.30 0.51 0.32
CA ALA A 281 -15.84 -0.29 -0.81
C ALA A 281 -15.04 0.58 -1.78
N MET A 282 -13.92 0.05 -2.28
CA MET A 282 -13.02 0.71 -3.22
C MET A 282 -12.95 -0.06 -4.55
N GLU A 283 -12.87 0.68 -5.66
CA GLU A 283 -12.74 0.05 -6.99
C GLU A 283 -11.38 -0.62 -7.19
N GLY A 284 -10.31 -0.04 -6.63
CA GLY A 284 -8.93 -0.56 -6.66
C GLY A 284 -8.39 -0.88 -5.26
N ASP A 285 -7.15 -1.38 -5.20
CA ASP A 285 -6.44 -1.58 -3.95
C ASP A 285 -6.15 -0.21 -3.32
N PRO A 286 -6.70 0.15 -2.14
CA PRO A 286 -6.42 1.42 -1.51
C PRO A 286 -4.96 1.46 -1.05
N LEU A 287 -4.27 2.55 -1.36
CA LEU A 287 -2.88 2.78 -1.03
C LEU A 287 -2.75 3.82 0.07
N GLY A 288 -3.01 5.08 -0.25
CA GLY A 288 -2.97 6.22 0.61
C GLY A 288 -4.33 6.64 1.15
N ALA A 289 -4.32 7.17 2.36
CA ALA A 289 -5.52 7.78 2.90
C ALA A 289 -5.19 8.94 3.83
N VAL A 290 -5.99 10.00 3.76
CA VAL A 290 -5.93 11.14 4.66
C VAL A 290 -7.34 11.67 4.95
N LEU A 291 -7.57 12.04 6.19
CA LEU A 291 -8.83 12.62 6.64
C LEU A 291 -8.83 14.15 6.41
N SER A 292 -9.92 14.68 5.88
CA SER A 292 -10.12 16.14 5.80
C SER A 292 -10.16 16.75 7.22
N PRO A 293 -9.71 18.02 7.40
CA PRO A 293 -9.75 18.67 8.71
C PRO A 293 -11.15 18.82 9.31
N ASP A 294 -12.19 18.88 8.48
CA ASP A 294 -13.59 18.91 8.89
C ASP A 294 -14.18 17.54 9.26
N LEU A 295 -13.37 16.48 9.14
CA LEU A 295 -13.70 15.08 9.46
C LEU A 295 -14.84 14.48 8.61
N ARG A 296 -15.22 15.11 7.48
CA ARG A 296 -16.34 14.67 6.65
C ARG A 296 -15.92 13.84 5.44
N THR A 297 -14.66 13.97 5.03
CA THR A 297 -14.17 13.33 3.82
C THR A 297 -12.87 12.58 4.09
N LEU A 298 -12.81 11.32 3.66
CA LEU A 298 -11.57 10.56 3.57
C LEU A 298 -11.11 10.55 2.12
N TYR A 299 -9.91 11.06 1.86
CA TYR A 299 -9.28 10.97 0.55
C TYR A 299 -8.42 9.72 0.48
N VAL A 300 -8.59 8.94 -0.60
CA VAL A 300 -7.92 7.64 -0.76
C VAL A 300 -7.33 7.54 -2.16
N THR A 301 -6.03 7.23 -2.26
CA THR A 301 -5.40 6.85 -3.53
C THR A 301 -5.53 5.34 -3.76
N THR A 302 -5.60 4.91 -5.01
CA THR A 302 -5.70 3.49 -5.36
C THR A 302 -4.66 3.08 -6.40
N ASN A 303 -4.40 1.77 -6.49
CA ASN A 303 -3.49 1.19 -7.51
C ASN A 303 -4.00 1.33 -8.96
N LEU A 304 -5.21 1.84 -9.15
CA LEU A 304 -5.76 2.18 -10.47
C LEU A 304 -5.45 3.62 -10.89
N ASP A 305 -4.45 4.24 -10.26
CA ASP A 305 -4.06 5.64 -10.51
C ASP A 305 -5.24 6.60 -10.33
N ARG A 306 -5.98 6.45 -9.24
CA ARG A 306 -7.13 7.31 -8.89
C ARG A 306 -7.00 7.91 -7.50
N LEU A 307 -7.49 9.13 -7.37
CA LEU A 307 -7.82 9.75 -6.09
C LEU A 307 -9.34 9.71 -5.92
N CYS A 308 -9.79 9.15 -4.80
CA CYS A 308 -11.19 9.06 -4.43
C CYS A 308 -11.47 9.96 -3.20
N ALA A 309 -12.53 10.76 -3.26
CA ALA A 309 -13.09 11.44 -2.11
C ALA A 309 -14.27 10.62 -1.59
N CYS A 310 -14.18 10.16 -0.36
CA CYS A 310 -15.18 9.32 0.29
C CYS A 310 -15.89 10.15 1.35
N ALA A 311 -17.21 10.41 1.19
CA ALA A 311 -18.02 11.00 2.24
C ALA A 311 -18.20 9.98 3.37
N LEU A 312 -17.88 10.41 4.59
CA LEU A 312 -17.96 9.58 5.78
C LEU A 312 -19.36 9.57 6.39
N ALA A 313 -19.75 8.45 6.95
CA ALA A 313 -20.94 8.23 7.76
C ALA A 313 -20.56 7.39 8.99
N ASP A 314 -21.43 7.32 10.00
CA ASP A 314 -21.16 6.70 11.31
C ASP A 314 -20.55 5.29 11.22
N ASN A 315 -21.06 4.46 10.30
CA ASN A 315 -20.64 3.07 10.15
C ASN A 315 -20.13 2.76 8.73
N GLY A 316 -19.53 3.73 8.03
CA GLY A 316 -19.05 3.50 6.68
C GLY A 316 -18.79 4.77 5.91
N GLY A 317 -19.21 4.74 4.67
CA GLY A 317 -19.09 5.87 3.73
C GLY A 317 -19.22 5.41 2.29
N ARG A 318 -19.14 6.36 1.38
CA ARG A 318 -19.20 6.07 -0.05
C ARG A 318 -18.32 7.02 -0.84
N ILE A 319 -17.80 6.56 -1.96
CA ILE A 319 -17.12 7.42 -2.91
C ILE A 319 -18.12 8.41 -3.49
N VAL A 320 -17.89 9.69 -3.31
CA VAL A 320 -18.72 10.77 -3.83
C VAL A 320 -18.08 11.44 -5.05
N ARG A 321 -16.78 11.32 -5.19
CA ARG A 321 -16.00 11.84 -6.31
C ARG A 321 -14.72 11.05 -6.50
N SER A 322 -14.28 10.94 -7.74
CA SER A 322 -12.94 10.41 -8.04
C SER A 322 -12.37 11.09 -9.29
N THR A 323 -11.04 11.17 -9.34
CA THR A 323 -10.31 11.68 -10.50
C THR A 323 -9.19 10.72 -10.86
N ALA A 324 -8.87 10.64 -12.15
CA ALA A 324 -7.69 9.93 -12.61
C ALA A 324 -6.44 10.78 -12.32
N LEU A 325 -5.38 10.12 -11.94
CA LEU A 325 -4.07 10.71 -11.69
C LEU A 325 -3.05 10.18 -12.71
N PRO A 326 -2.00 10.97 -13.05
CA PRO A 326 -1.01 10.55 -14.05
C PRO A 326 -0.07 9.52 -13.52
N GLN A 327 -0.29 8.34 -13.23
CA GLN A 327 0.62 7.25 -12.82
C GLN A 327 0.97 7.16 -11.32
N ALA A 328 0.79 5.96 -10.78
CA ALA A 328 1.33 5.41 -9.53
C ALA A 328 1.40 6.43 -8.38
N CYS A 329 0.23 6.87 -7.91
CA CYS A 329 0.13 7.74 -6.75
C CYS A 329 0.02 6.89 -5.49
N THR A 330 0.90 7.10 -4.53
CA THR A 330 0.99 6.31 -3.32
C THR A 330 0.48 7.07 -2.11
N GLU A 331 1.15 8.14 -1.76
CA GLU A 331 0.88 8.95 -0.58
C GLU A 331 -0.01 10.14 -0.88
N LEU A 332 -0.50 10.77 0.17
CA LEU A 332 -1.14 12.08 0.06
C LEU A 332 -1.12 12.81 1.39
N ALA A 333 -1.14 14.13 1.30
CA ALA A 333 -1.33 15.03 2.42
C ALA A 333 -2.45 16.02 2.13
N VAL A 334 -3.21 16.41 3.16
CA VAL A 334 -4.21 17.47 3.05
C VAL A 334 -3.67 18.75 3.69
N HIS A 335 -3.88 19.88 3.02
CA HIS A 335 -3.54 21.19 3.59
C HIS A 335 -4.32 21.43 4.89
N PRO A 336 -3.72 22.02 5.93
CA PRO A 336 -4.40 22.30 7.19
C PRO A 336 -5.72 23.07 7.05
N GLY A 337 -5.81 23.95 6.06
CA GLY A 337 -7.05 24.66 5.71
C GLY A 337 -8.10 23.81 4.99
N GLY A 338 -7.84 22.55 4.69
CA GLY A 338 -8.81 21.62 4.11
C GLY A 338 -9.14 21.80 2.64
N HIS A 339 -8.59 22.80 1.96
CA HIS A 339 -8.97 23.17 0.59
C HIS A 339 -8.03 22.61 -0.50
N ARG A 340 -6.92 21.98 -0.14
CA ARG A 340 -5.93 21.43 -1.07
C ARG A 340 -5.45 20.05 -0.63
N ILE A 341 -5.08 19.21 -1.62
CA ILE A 341 -4.51 17.88 -1.43
C ILE A 341 -3.21 17.81 -2.22
N PHE A 342 -2.17 17.23 -1.62
CA PHE A 342 -0.87 17.01 -2.25
C PHE A 342 -0.67 15.52 -2.47
N VAL A 343 -0.38 15.12 -3.71
CA VAL A 343 -0.23 13.72 -4.11
C VAL A 343 1.06 13.53 -4.89
N PRO A 344 2.05 12.80 -4.35
CA PRO A 344 3.25 12.46 -5.10
C PRO A 344 2.94 11.45 -6.21
N THR A 345 3.55 11.64 -7.36
CA THR A 345 3.41 10.76 -8.52
C THR A 345 4.74 10.05 -8.78
N TRP A 346 4.86 8.84 -8.26
CA TRP A 346 6.11 8.07 -8.19
C TRP A 346 6.85 7.95 -9.54
N LYS A 347 6.14 7.68 -10.64
CA LYS A 347 6.78 7.55 -11.96
C LYS A 347 6.94 8.86 -12.73
N ALA A 348 6.16 9.87 -12.37
CA ALA A 348 6.15 11.14 -13.10
C ALA A 348 7.07 12.19 -12.48
N GLY A 349 7.59 11.95 -11.28
CA GLY A 349 8.53 12.86 -10.62
C GLY A 349 7.91 14.17 -10.12
N HIS A 350 6.60 14.20 -9.86
CA HIS A 350 5.91 15.40 -9.44
C HIS A 350 5.21 15.22 -8.10
N VAL A 351 4.96 16.29 -7.38
CA VAL A 351 3.90 16.37 -6.40
C VAL A 351 2.77 17.22 -6.99
N LEU A 352 1.58 16.63 -7.10
CA LEU A 352 0.40 17.33 -7.59
C LEU A 352 -0.29 18.04 -6.44
N GLU A 353 -0.68 19.29 -6.67
CA GLU A 353 -1.57 20.05 -5.81
C GLU A 353 -2.96 20.05 -6.45
N LEU A 354 -3.94 19.55 -5.74
CA LEU A 354 -5.31 19.38 -6.18
C LEU A 354 -6.26 20.18 -5.29
N ASP A 355 -7.32 20.73 -5.88
CA ASP A 355 -8.43 21.28 -5.12
C ASP A 355 -9.19 20.15 -4.40
N ALA A 356 -9.35 20.26 -3.10
CA ALA A 356 -9.92 19.20 -2.27
C ALA A 356 -11.42 18.95 -2.56
N ARG A 357 -12.15 19.93 -3.06
CA ARG A 357 -13.58 19.83 -3.35
C ARG A 357 -13.85 19.26 -4.74
N SER A 358 -13.17 19.77 -5.76
CA SER A 358 -13.38 19.38 -7.16
C SER A 358 -12.47 18.23 -7.58
N LEU A 359 -11.35 17.99 -6.89
CA LEU A 359 -10.24 17.12 -7.25
C LEU A 359 -9.55 17.54 -8.57
N SER A 360 -9.72 18.81 -9.00
CA SER A 360 -9.03 19.34 -10.16
C SER A 360 -7.60 19.72 -9.82
N LEU A 361 -6.68 19.57 -10.80
CA LEU A 361 -5.30 19.97 -10.66
C LEU A 361 -5.17 21.49 -10.57
N ILE A 362 -4.46 21.97 -9.54
CA ILE A 362 -4.10 23.38 -9.34
C ILE A 362 -2.68 23.62 -9.79
N HIS A 363 -1.73 22.82 -9.29
CA HIS A 363 -0.32 23.01 -9.56
C HIS A 363 0.46 21.69 -9.60
N ARG A 364 1.67 21.72 -10.18
CA ARG A 364 2.64 20.62 -10.18
C ARG A 364 3.98 21.12 -9.68
N TYR A 365 4.52 20.47 -8.66
CA TYR A 365 5.87 20.73 -8.17
C TYR A 365 6.82 19.68 -8.77
N GLU A 366 7.81 20.14 -9.53
CA GLU A 366 8.80 19.31 -10.22
C GLU A 366 9.90 18.85 -9.24
N VAL A 367 9.63 17.78 -8.49
CA VAL A 367 10.61 17.23 -7.52
C VAL A 367 11.54 16.20 -8.16
N GLY A 368 11.25 15.76 -9.36
CA GLY A 368 12.04 14.74 -10.08
C GLY A 368 12.01 13.36 -9.40
N GLY A 369 12.76 12.42 -9.97
CA GLY A 369 12.92 11.06 -9.43
C GLY A 369 11.63 10.32 -9.21
N ALA A 370 11.53 9.64 -8.08
CA ALA A 370 10.40 8.83 -7.65
C ALA A 370 9.89 9.30 -6.27
N PRO A 371 9.07 10.37 -6.20
CA PRO A 371 8.56 10.89 -4.94
C PRO A 371 7.61 9.88 -4.27
N LEU A 372 7.76 9.70 -2.95
CA LEU A 372 7.01 8.73 -2.15
C LEU A 372 6.26 9.41 -1.01
N GLY A 373 6.86 9.49 0.17
CA GLY A 373 6.25 10.04 1.37
C GLY A 373 6.12 11.57 1.32
N VAL A 374 4.98 12.10 1.77
CA VAL A 374 4.75 13.53 1.90
C VAL A 374 4.23 13.92 3.27
N ALA A 375 4.69 15.07 3.79
CA ALA A 375 4.18 15.70 4.99
C ALA A 375 4.05 17.21 4.77
N ILE A 376 3.05 17.82 5.39
CA ILE A 376 2.83 19.27 5.32
C ILE A 376 2.96 19.90 6.70
N SER A 377 3.54 21.11 6.77
CA SER A 377 3.62 21.86 8.01
C SER A 377 2.23 22.36 8.44
N SER A 378 2.07 22.59 9.75
CA SER A 378 0.80 23.03 10.34
C SER A 378 0.38 24.43 9.89
N ASP A 379 1.33 25.28 9.43
CA ASP A 379 1.08 26.59 8.83
C ASP A 379 0.63 26.49 7.35
N GLY A 380 0.74 25.28 6.74
CA GLY A 380 0.40 25.06 5.33
C GLY A 380 1.38 25.65 4.32
N LEU A 381 2.56 26.13 4.77
CA LEU A 381 3.50 26.82 3.88
C LEU A 381 4.61 25.93 3.34
N ARG A 382 4.85 24.77 3.97
CA ARG A 382 5.97 23.88 3.64
C ARG A 382 5.48 22.47 3.42
N LEU A 383 5.91 21.87 2.32
CA LEU A 383 5.69 20.47 1.99
C LEU A 383 7.03 19.75 1.97
N TYR A 384 7.11 18.63 2.65
CA TYR A 384 8.28 17.75 2.66
C TYR A 384 7.96 16.52 1.82
N CYS A 385 8.89 16.12 0.94
CA CYS A 385 8.71 14.99 0.05
C CYS A 385 9.95 14.09 0.06
N GLY A 386 9.78 12.85 0.51
CA GLY A 386 10.78 11.80 0.37
C GLY A 386 10.83 11.25 -1.05
N ASN A 387 12.00 10.77 -1.48
CA ASN A 387 12.22 10.30 -2.84
C ASN A 387 13.03 9.00 -2.85
N GLU A 388 12.58 8.01 -3.63
CA GLU A 388 13.26 6.70 -3.77
C GLU A 388 14.67 6.84 -4.35
N HIS A 389 14.97 7.93 -5.07
CA HIS A 389 16.31 8.21 -5.59
C HIS A 389 17.26 8.79 -4.52
N GLY A 390 16.88 8.83 -3.25
CA GLY A 390 17.75 9.18 -2.15
C GLY A 390 17.83 10.67 -1.83
N TRP A 391 16.72 11.38 -1.86
CA TRP A 391 16.66 12.74 -1.34
C TRP A 391 15.35 13.08 -0.64
N LEU A 392 15.42 14.13 0.16
CA LEU A 392 14.29 14.79 0.80
C LEU A 392 14.19 16.22 0.25
N ASP A 393 13.04 16.57 -0.27
CA ASP A 393 12.73 17.93 -0.73
C ASP A 393 11.85 18.66 0.28
N LEU A 394 12.20 19.93 0.52
CA LEU A 394 11.37 20.93 1.16
C LEU A 394 10.86 21.87 0.07
N VAL A 395 9.56 21.85 -0.18
CA VAL A 395 8.87 22.74 -1.12
C VAL A 395 8.22 23.88 -0.34
N HIS A 396 8.60 25.11 -0.61
CA HIS A 396 7.92 26.30 -0.11
C HIS A 396 6.72 26.59 -1.00
N LEU A 397 5.52 26.22 -0.54
CA LEU A 397 4.31 26.22 -1.35
C LEU A 397 3.95 27.58 -1.98
N PRO A 398 4.07 28.74 -1.26
CA PRO A 398 3.75 30.04 -1.82
C PRO A 398 4.64 30.47 -2.99
N THR A 399 5.88 29.98 -3.07
CA THR A 399 6.87 30.41 -4.11
C THR A 399 7.25 29.30 -5.06
N GLY A 400 6.90 28.04 -4.76
CA GLY A 400 7.36 26.87 -5.49
C GLY A 400 8.86 26.55 -5.34
N LYS A 401 9.59 27.31 -4.48
CA LYS A 401 11.02 27.08 -4.27
C LYS A 401 11.26 25.72 -3.60
N ILE A 402 12.20 24.94 -4.14
CA ILE A 402 12.58 23.62 -3.61
C ILE A 402 13.98 23.70 -3.04
N VAL A 403 14.14 23.22 -1.80
CA VAL A 403 15.43 22.96 -1.15
C VAL A 403 15.58 21.45 -1.01
N ARG A 404 16.73 20.91 -1.43
CA ARG A 404 16.97 19.46 -1.46
C ARG A 404 18.11 19.07 -0.54
N ARG A 405 17.91 17.95 0.18
CA ARG A 405 18.94 17.22 0.88
C ARG A 405 19.08 15.80 0.32
N THR A 406 20.28 15.41 -0.06
CA THR A 406 20.59 14.05 -0.56
C THR A 406 21.01 13.11 0.57
N PHE A 407 20.70 11.83 0.39
CA PHE A 407 21.09 10.71 1.22
C PHE A 407 21.70 9.59 0.35
N ALA A 408 22.46 8.70 0.96
CA ALA A 408 23.05 7.55 0.24
C ALA A 408 22.04 6.44 -0.10
N THR A 409 20.83 6.52 0.45
CA THR A 409 19.76 5.50 0.31
C THR A 409 18.41 6.16 0.09
N PRO A 410 17.42 5.45 -0.46
CA PRO A 410 16.05 5.93 -0.62
C PRO A 410 15.47 6.56 0.65
N VAL A 411 14.68 7.62 0.47
CA VAL A 411 13.85 8.23 1.51
C VAL A 411 12.41 7.80 1.23
N ASP A 412 11.91 6.84 2.01
CA ASP A 412 10.57 6.26 1.78
C ASP A 412 9.48 7.13 2.41
N GLU A 413 9.63 7.45 3.70
CA GLU A 413 8.62 8.12 4.51
C GLU A 413 9.17 9.36 5.19
N VAL A 414 8.28 10.32 5.41
CA VAL A 414 8.61 11.56 6.11
C VAL A 414 7.56 11.87 7.18
N ALA A 415 8.00 12.27 8.38
CA ALA A 415 7.16 12.68 9.48
C ALA A 415 7.66 13.98 10.09
N LEU A 416 6.77 14.94 10.23
CA LEU A 416 7.07 16.19 10.93
C LEU A 416 6.71 16.07 12.41
N THR A 417 7.62 16.49 13.29
CA THR A 417 7.36 16.51 14.73
C THR A 417 6.22 17.47 15.09
N PRO A 418 5.47 17.23 16.18
CA PRO A 418 4.37 18.10 16.58
C PRO A 418 4.77 19.56 16.81
N ASP A 419 6.01 19.82 17.26
CA ASP A 419 6.58 21.16 17.42
C ASP A 419 7.04 21.82 16.10
N GLN A 420 6.90 21.10 14.98
CA GLN A 420 7.24 21.57 13.63
C GLN A 420 8.73 21.89 13.40
N THR A 421 9.62 21.43 14.28
CA THR A 421 11.06 21.75 14.22
C THR A 421 11.89 20.70 13.49
N THR A 422 11.45 19.46 13.46
CA THR A 422 12.24 18.33 12.94
C THR A 422 11.43 17.45 12.00
N VAL A 423 12.03 17.05 10.89
CA VAL A 423 11.51 16.02 9.99
C VAL A 423 12.24 14.72 10.25
N TYR A 424 11.48 13.66 10.48
CA TYR A 424 11.96 12.27 10.52
C TYR A 424 11.80 11.66 9.13
N ALA A 425 12.91 11.29 8.50
CA ALA A 425 12.97 10.70 7.16
C ALA A 425 13.39 9.23 7.29
N SER A 426 12.52 8.31 6.89
CA SER A 426 12.82 6.87 6.95
C SER A 426 13.78 6.49 5.82
N LEU A 427 14.99 6.09 6.18
CA LEU A 427 16.00 5.48 5.31
C LEU A 427 15.88 3.95 5.44
N ARG A 428 14.78 3.42 4.89
CA ARG A 428 14.32 2.04 5.12
C ARG A 428 15.40 1.00 4.84
N SER A 429 16.03 1.07 3.67
CA SER A 429 17.09 0.13 3.27
C SER A 429 18.37 0.24 4.10
N ALA A 430 18.57 1.34 4.81
CA ALA A 430 19.71 1.55 5.72
C ALA A 430 19.41 1.17 7.18
N GLY A 431 18.16 0.81 7.52
CA GLY A 431 17.75 0.53 8.89
C GLY A 431 17.82 1.75 9.81
N ARG A 432 17.56 2.95 9.29
CA ARG A 432 17.76 4.23 9.98
C ARG A 432 16.62 5.20 9.73
N ILE A 433 16.48 6.14 10.66
CA ILE A 433 15.67 7.32 10.46
C ILE A 433 16.58 8.54 10.60
N ALA A 434 16.71 9.32 9.53
CA ALA A 434 17.40 10.60 9.59
C ALA A 434 16.49 11.65 10.23
N MET A 435 17.03 12.44 11.14
CA MET A 435 16.37 13.59 11.73
C MET A 435 17.00 14.85 11.16
N VAL A 436 16.20 15.69 10.53
CA VAL A 436 16.67 16.94 9.93
C VAL A 436 15.84 18.12 10.43
N ASP A 437 16.48 19.28 10.54
CA ASP A 437 15.80 20.52 10.85
C ASP A 437 14.75 20.84 9.77
N ALA A 438 13.54 21.17 10.19
CA ALA A 438 12.40 21.34 9.29
C ALA A 438 12.48 22.58 8.39
N HIS A 439 13.34 23.56 8.70
CA HIS A 439 13.49 24.80 7.93
C HIS A 439 14.66 24.75 6.96
N THR A 440 15.74 24.08 7.36
CA THR A 440 17.01 24.10 6.63
C THR A 440 17.39 22.76 6.02
N LEU A 441 16.73 21.67 6.42
CA LEU A 441 17.09 20.28 6.13
C LEU A 441 18.49 19.86 6.63
N VAL A 442 19.12 20.65 7.50
CA VAL A 442 20.40 20.28 8.13
C VAL A 442 20.17 19.11 9.08
N SER A 443 21.11 18.15 9.13
CA SER A 443 21.02 17.00 10.02
C SER A 443 21.07 17.44 11.48
N VAL A 444 20.13 16.97 12.28
CA VAL A 444 20.11 17.15 13.74
C VAL A 444 20.30 15.83 14.48
N GLY A 445 20.30 14.70 13.77
CA GLY A 445 20.54 13.40 14.36
C GLY A 445 20.20 12.23 13.43
N THR A 446 20.43 11.03 13.95
CA THR A 446 20.05 9.76 13.29
C THR A 446 19.60 8.79 14.37
N LEU A 447 18.51 8.08 14.11
CA LEU A 447 18.02 6.99 14.95
C LEU A 447 18.34 5.65 14.28
N GLU A 448 19.14 4.82 14.92
CA GLU A 448 19.49 3.49 14.46
C GLU A 448 18.41 2.50 14.92
N THR A 449 17.53 2.09 14.02
CA THR A 449 16.46 1.13 14.29
C THR A 449 16.83 -0.28 13.85
N GLY A 450 17.78 -0.43 12.93
CA GLY A 450 17.98 -1.68 12.19
C GLY A 450 16.76 -2.03 11.34
N GLY A 451 16.81 -3.18 10.68
CA GLY A 451 15.72 -3.71 9.86
C GLY A 451 15.25 -2.78 8.75
N LEU A 452 13.94 -2.65 8.61
CA LEU A 452 13.27 -1.89 7.57
C LEU A 452 12.26 -0.89 8.21
N PRO A 453 12.73 0.19 8.85
CA PRO A 453 11.85 1.19 9.47
C PRO A 453 10.97 1.84 8.41
N ARG A 454 9.70 1.97 8.74
CA ARG A 454 8.74 2.49 7.79
C ARG A 454 8.06 3.75 8.29
N HIS A 455 7.00 3.60 9.06
CA HIS A 455 6.20 4.71 9.55
C HIS A 455 6.60 5.14 10.96
N VAL A 456 6.55 6.46 11.18
CA VAL A 456 6.78 7.08 12.47
C VAL A 456 5.52 7.84 12.89
N ALA A 457 5.03 7.58 14.08
CA ALA A 457 3.97 8.35 14.69
C ALA A 457 4.46 8.99 15.98
N PHE A 458 4.01 10.23 16.22
CA PHE A 458 4.30 10.97 17.45
C PHE A 458 3.07 11.03 18.33
N ASP A 459 3.25 11.06 19.64
CA ASP A 459 2.20 11.50 20.56
C ASP A 459 1.92 13.00 20.35
N ARG A 460 0.76 13.46 20.85
CA ARG A 460 0.32 14.85 20.61
C ARG A 460 1.31 15.89 21.11
N LEU A 461 2.07 15.59 22.17
CA LEU A 461 3.03 16.49 22.79
C LEU A 461 4.45 16.34 22.22
N GLY A 462 4.68 15.37 21.32
CA GLY A 462 6.00 15.11 20.76
C GLY A 462 7.01 14.52 21.74
N ARG A 463 6.57 13.98 22.87
CA ARG A 463 7.45 13.38 23.89
C ARG A 463 7.86 11.97 23.55
N VAL A 464 7.06 11.30 22.74
CA VAL A 464 7.22 9.91 22.36
C VAL A 464 6.98 9.77 20.86
N ALA A 465 7.80 8.96 20.21
CA ALA A 465 7.53 8.45 18.89
C ALA A 465 7.47 6.91 18.91
N ILE A 466 6.71 6.34 17.99
CA ILE A 466 6.71 4.91 17.73
C ILE A 466 7.01 4.68 16.26
N VAL A 467 7.89 3.72 15.98
CA VAL A 467 8.34 3.37 14.63
C VAL A 467 7.86 1.97 14.30
N ALA A 468 7.08 1.83 13.23
CA ALA A 468 6.77 0.52 12.65
C ALA A 468 7.95 0.04 11.80
N ASN A 469 8.38 -1.21 12.02
CA ASN A 469 9.49 -1.82 11.29
C ASN A 469 9.04 -3.11 10.61
N GLU A 470 9.11 -3.14 9.29
CA GLU A 470 8.66 -4.28 8.47
C GLU A 470 9.43 -5.58 8.78
N SER A 471 10.59 -5.49 9.41
CA SER A 471 11.37 -6.66 9.84
C SER A 471 10.79 -7.39 11.05
N GLY A 472 9.65 -6.94 11.58
CA GLY A 472 8.88 -7.67 12.58
C GLY A 472 8.98 -7.11 14.00
N TRP A 473 9.08 -5.79 14.16
CA TRP A 473 9.02 -5.14 15.48
C TRP A 473 8.49 -3.71 15.41
N VAL A 474 8.24 -3.14 16.55
CA VAL A 474 8.01 -1.71 16.73
C VAL A 474 9.00 -1.18 17.75
N ASP A 475 9.47 0.04 17.53
CA ASP A 475 10.41 0.75 18.38
C ASP A 475 9.73 1.95 19.04
N LEU A 476 9.86 2.06 20.37
CA LEU A 476 9.46 3.23 21.13
C LEU A 476 10.67 4.16 21.27
N VAL A 477 10.50 5.41 20.93
CA VAL A 477 11.54 6.45 20.91
C VAL A 477 11.15 7.60 21.85
N ARG A 478 12.13 8.08 22.62
CA ARG A 478 11.97 9.22 23.55
C ARG A 478 13.00 10.30 23.29
#